data_b1d2543edd5e65040b4746c6ad00c409
#
_entry.id   b1d2543edd5e65040b4746c6ad00c409
#
_cell.length_a   1.000
_cell.length_b   1.000
_cell.length_c   1.000
_cell.angle_alpha   90.00
_cell.angle_beta   90.00
_cell.angle_gamma   90.00
#
_symmetry.space_group_name_H-M   'P 1'
#
loop_
_entity.id
_entity.type
_entity.pdbx_description
1 polymer ?
#
loop_
_entity_poly.entity_id
_entity_poly.type
_entity_poly.pdbx_seq_one_letter_code
_entity_poly.pdbx_strand_id
1 'polypeptide(L)'
;MASSSDMLSALRRYEDPEAGLFEEFAERRLGPGGAFALLAGPLAERRPLAWAICPTIGPEQGNLRRLEALVARRLAGSGFEVARIRPDVHPLHGEISLPTRLAELEDAVDLLRGRGAGRVGLVGTLFGGTVAALAAERLEVAALALVEPAVRGRQYARELLRREAVADLMADEEGDAEGPKRELAATGRVTIRGLQLTTEAFETLGAVDLTSELRSFAGRSLLVGVSPSGEPGPGLRKLRDRLAELGGDVTVAGLADPLYAPLGEYYYRDAGLLRLDTRLELDGKIADAVAGWALDPAAASASA
;
A
#
# COMPACT_ATOMS: atom_id res chain seq x y z
N MET A 1 -38.57 -12.68 13.69
CA MET A 1 -37.25 -13.16 14.12
C MET A 1 -36.34 -13.10 12.91
N ALA A 2 -35.26 -12.34 12.94
CA ALA A 2 -34.27 -12.31 11.84
C ALA A 2 -33.65 -13.70 11.69
N SER A 3 -33.40 -14.12 10.45
CA SER A 3 -32.79 -15.44 10.19
C SER A 3 -31.30 -15.40 10.64
N SER A 4 -30.73 -16.58 10.93
CA SER A 4 -29.29 -16.66 11.25
C SER A 4 -28.41 -16.10 10.12
N SER A 5 -28.89 -16.13 8.87
CA SER A 5 -28.25 -15.52 7.71
C SER A 5 -28.24 -14.00 7.79
N ASP A 6 -29.36 -13.39 8.26
CA ASP A 6 -29.48 -11.93 8.40
C ASP A 6 -28.59 -11.41 9.54
N MET A 7 -28.47 -12.19 10.64
CA MET A 7 -27.55 -11.83 11.75
C MET A 7 -26.07 -11.94 11.34
N LEU A 8 -25.69 -12.95 10.53
CA LEU A 8 -24.33 -13.11 10.05
C LEU A 8 -23.96 -12.02 9.01
N SER A 9 -24.93 -11.59 8.18
CA SER A 9 -24.71 -10.47 7.24
C SER A 9 -24.59 -9.13 7.98
N ALA A 10 -25.37 -8.91 9.04
CA ALA A 10 -25.28 -7.71 9.89
C ALA A 10 -23.94 -7.62 10.65
N LEU A 11 -23.35 -8.77 11.03
CA LEU A 11 -22.03 -8.82 11.66
C LEU A 11 -20.85 -8.58 10.69
N ARG A 12 -21.09 -8.62 9.38
CA ARG A 12 -20.06 -8.42 8.35
C ARG A 12 -19.97 -7.00 7.82
N ARG A 13 -21.03 -6.21 8.01
CA ARG A 13 -21.14 -4.84 7.52
C ARG A 13 -21.36 -3.87 8.67
N TYR A 14 -20.52 -2.87 8.76
CA TYR A 14 -20.64 -1.73 9.65
C TYR A 14 -21.00 -0.50 8.85
N GLU A 15 -21.99 0.28 9.30
CA GLU A 15 -22.38 1.55 8.72
C GLU A 15 -22.03 2.68 9.69
N ASP A 16 -21.42 3.72 9.16
CA ASP A 16 -21.08 4.96 9.86
C ASP A 16 -21.87 6.11 9.21
N PRO A 17 -23.08 6.42 9.74
CA PRO A 17 -23.92 7.45 9.17
C PRO A 17 -23.32 8.87 9.28
N GLU A 18 -22.51 9.13 10.31
CA GLU A 18 -21.84 10.43 10.49
C GLU A 18 -20.76 10.64 9.42
N ALA A 19 -20.02 9.61 9.09
CA ALA A 19 -19.04 9.63 8.01
C ALA A 19 -19.65 9.36 6.63
N GLY A 20 -20.93 8.97 6.55
CA GLY A 20 -21.66 8.69 5.32
C GLY A 20 -21.14 7.46 4.55
N LEU A 21 -20.56 6.47 5.24
CA LEU A 21 -19.93 5.31 4.63
C LEU A 21 -20.29 3.99 5.32
N PHE A 22 -20.03 2.90 4.61
CA PHE A 22 -20.05 1.54 5.17
C PHE A 22 -18.67 0.88 5.06
N GLU A 23 -18.42 -0.12 5.90
CA GLU A 23 -17.29 -1.05 5.80
C GLU A 23 -17.81 -2.48 5.93
N GLU A 24 -17.31 -3.38 5.08
CA GLU A 24 -17.70 -4.80 5.10
C GLU A 24 -16.54 -5.71 4.67
N PHE A 25 -16.54 -6.96 5.13
CA PHE A 25 -15.64 -7.97 4.59
C PHE A 25 -16.26 -8.60 3.34
N ALA A 26 -15.49 -8.68 2.25
CA ALA A 26 -15.90 -9.45 1.09
C ALA A 26 -15.91 -10.94 1.43
N GLU A 27 -16.86 -11.67 0.87
CA GLU A 27 -16.97 -13.13 1.08
C GLU A 27 -15.83 -13.89 0.39
N ARG A 28 -15.39 -13.37 -0.77
CA ARG A 28 -14.33 -13.98 -1.57
C ARG A 28 -12.96 -13.64 -0.98
N ARG A 29 -12.10 -14.65 -0.88
CA ARG A 29 -10.66 -14.47 -0.63
C ARG A 29 -9.96 -14.06 -1.91
N LEU A 30 -8.85 -13.33 -1.76
CA LEU A 30 -8.04 -12.79 -2.85
C LEU A 30 -6.73 -13.57 -2.98
N GLY A 31 -6.39 -13.91 -4.22
CA GLY A 31 -5.12 -14.51 -4.60
C GLY A 31 -4.81 -15.85 -3.91
N PRO A 32 -3.66 -16.43 -4.24
CA PRO A 32 -3.24 -17.72 -3.67
C PRO A 32 -2.91 -17.64 -2.17
N GLY A 33 -2.57 -16.44 -1.67
CA GLY A 33 -2.33 -16.18 -0.25
C GLY A 33 -3.61 -16.12 0.59
N GLY A 34 -4.79 -16.14 -0.01
CA GLY A 34 -6.07 -16.12 0.67
C GLY A 34 -6.34 -14.82 1.43
N ALA A 35 -5.83 -13.69 0.96
CA ALA A 35 -6.05 -12.40 1.57
C ALA A 35 -7.53 -12.04 1.67
N PHE A 36 -7.88 -11.21 2.65
CA PHE A 36 -9.22 -10.64 2.77
C PHE A 36 -9.31 -9.34 1.97
N ALA A 37 -10.48 -9.06 1.41
CA ALA A 37 -10.84 -7.72 0.99
C ALA A 37 -11.75 -7.07 2.06
N LEU A 38 -11.32 -5.90 2.55
CA LEU A 38 -12.16 -4.98 3.30
C LEU A 38 -12.70 -3.96 2.31
N LEU A 39 -14.01 -4.00 2.11
CA LEU A 39 -14.72 -3.06 1.28
C LEU A 39 -15.15 -1.86 2.11
N ALA A 40 -15.01 -0.67 1.57
CA ALA A 40 -15.62 0.54 2.08
C ALA A 40 -16.30 1.27 0.93
N GLY A 41 -17.40 1.97 1.21
CA GLY A 41 -18.10 2.71 0.18
C GLY A 41 -19.09 3.71 0.77
N PRO A 42 -19.62 4.64 -0.04
CA PRO A 42 -20.61 5.60 0.41
C PRO A 42 -21.94 4.93 0.73
N LEU A 43 -22.66 5.47 1.69
CA LEU A 43 -24.08 5.13 1.92
C LEU A 43 -25.01 5.75 0.85
N ALA A 44 -24.55 6.77 0.16
CA ALA A 44 -25.22 7.45 -0.93
C ALA A 44 -24.81 6.88 -2.31
N GLU A 45 -25.01 7.66 -3.36
CA GLU A 45 -24.64 7.28 -4.74
C GLU A 45 -23.12 7.10 -4.89
N ARG A 46 -22.72 6.06 -5.62
CA ARG A 46 -21.33 5.72 -5.90
C ARG A 46 -20.82 6.44 -7.14
N ARG A 47 -19.57 6.88 -7.07
CA ARG A 47 -18.83 7.35 -8.25
C ARG A 47 -18.47 6.19 -9.17
N PRO A 48 -18.32 6.43 -10.49
CA PRO A 48 -17.99 5.37 -11.46
C PRO A 48 -16.56 4.82 -11.31
N LEU A 49 -15.66 5.56 -10.65
CA LEU A 49 -14.30 5.14 -10.32
C LEU A 49 -14.30 4.49 -8.93
N ALA A 50 -13.72 3.29 -8.82
CA ALA A 50 -13.45 2.62 -7.55
C ALA A 50 -11.94 2.51 -7.32
N TRP A 51 -11.52 2.19 -6.07
CA TRP A 51 -10.11 2.14 -5.71
C TRP A 51 -9.73 0.81 -5.06
N ALA A 52 -8.64 0.18 -5.52
CA ALA A 52 -8.02 -0.93 -4.82
C ALA A 52 -6.78 -0.44 -4.07
N ILE A 53 -6.68 -0.73 -2.77
CA ILE A 53 -5.54 -0.37 -1.92
C ILE A 53 -4.65 -1.59 -1.75
N CYS A 54 -3.44 -1.50 -2.30
CA CYS A 54 -2.40 -2.51 -2.21
C CYS A 54 -1.49 -2.21 -1.00
N PRO A 55 -1.49 -3.04 0.04
CA PRO A 55 -0.61 -2.86 1.17
C PRO A 55 0.84 -3.19 0.79
N THR A 56 1.80 -2.66 1.56
CA THR A 56 3.19 -3.06 1.42
C THR A 56 3.37 -4.56 1.65
N ILE A 57 4.49 -5.10 1.20
CA ILE A 57 4.95 -6.45 1.56
C ILE A 57 6.02 -6.30 2.64
N GLY A 58 6.08 -7.27 3.55
CA GLY A 58 7.06 -7.23 4.61
C GLY A 58 6.53 -6.69 5.95
N PRO A 59 7.41 -6.49 6.91
CA PRO A 59 7.03 -6.19 8.29
C PRO A 59 6.35 -4.83 8.49
N GLU A 60 6.57 -3.88 7.59
CA GLU A 60 5.95 -2.55 7.62
C GLU A 60 4.43 -2.59 7.47
N GLN A 61 3.90 -3.70 6.94
CA GLN A 61 2.47 -3.87 6.71
C GLN A 61 1.64 -3.65 8.00
N GLY A 62 2.16 -4.13 9.15
CA GLY A 62 1.52 -3.90 10.44
C GLY A 62 1.36 -2.41 10.76
N ASN A 63 2.40 -1.64 10.47
CA ASN A 63 2.52 -0.23 10.80
C ASN A 63 1.68 0.69 9.90
N LEU A 64 1.39 0.25 8.67
CA LEU A 64 0.64 1.05 7.69
C LEU A 64 -0.87 0.75 7.67
N ARG A 65 -1.33 -0.26 8.39
CA ARG A 65 -2.75 -0.65 8.43
C ARG A 65 -3.69 0.50 8.74
N ARG A 66 -3.26 1.39 9.65
CA ARG A 66 -4.05 2.56 10.05
C ARG A 66 -4.10 3.59 8.93
N LEU A 67 -2.97 3.92 8.32
CA LEU A 67 -2.91 4.83 7.18
C LEU A 67 -3.80 4.32 6.03
N GLU A 68 -3.67 3.04 5.66
CA GLU A 68 -4.46 2.43 4.59
C GLU A 68 -5.96 2.43 4.91
N ALA A 69 -6.34 2.20 6.18
CA ALA A 69 -7.73 2.30 6.61
C ALA A 69 -8.25 3.73 6.50
N LEU A 70 -7.44 4.71 6.91
CA LEU A 70 -7.80 6.13 6.83
C LEU A 70 -7.98 6.59 5.39
N VAL A 71 -7.06 6.18 4.48
CA VAL A 71 -7.19 6.44 3.05
C VAL A 71 -8.49 5.82 2.50
N ALA A 72 -8.79 4.56 2.85
CA ALA A 72 -10.01 3.90 2.42
C ALA A 72 -11.27 4.66 2.88
N ARG A 73 -11.33 5.06 4.15
CA ARG A 73 -12.47 5.81 4.70
C ARG A 73 -12.61 7.20 4.08
N ARG A 74 -11.48 7.92 3.81
CA ARG A 74 -11.53 9.23 3.13
C ARG A 74 -12.05 9.11 1.71
N LEU A 75 -11.59 8.10 0.95
CA LEU A 75 -12.10 7.82 -0.39
C LEU A 75 -13.59 7.42 -0.35
N ALA A 76 -13.99 6.55 0.60
CA ALA A 76 -15.38 6.12 0.73
C ALA A 76 -16.31 7.28 1.10
N GLY A 77 -15.95 8.13 2.07
CA GLY A 77 -16.68 9.35 2.41
C GLY A 77 -16.72 10.37 1.27
N SER A 78 -15.80 10.27 0.30
CA SER A 78 -15.78 11.08 -0.93
C SER A 78 -16.62 10.46 -2.07
N GLY A 79 -17.33 9.39 -1.82
CA GLY A 79 -18.25 8.74 -2.76
C GLY A 79 -17.64 7.61 -3.60
N PHE A 80 -16.42 7.17 -3.32
CA PHE A 80 -15.79 6.06 -4.04
C PHE A 80 -16.05 4.72 -3.34
N GLU A 81 -16.19 3.65 -4.11
CA GLU A 81 -16.07 2.30 -3.58
C GLU A 81 -14.59 1.91 -3.49
N VAL A 82 -14.21 1.26 -2.40
CA VAL A 82 -12.81 0.94 -2.11
C VAL A 82 -12.69 -0.51 -1.67
N ALA A 83 -11.73 -1.24 -2.26
CA ALA A 83 -11.32 -2.56 -1.77
C ALA A 83 -9.90 -2.44 -1.18
N ARG A 84 -9.78 -2.63 0.12
CA ARG A 84 -8.49 -2.67 0.81
C ARG A 84 -8.07 -4.12 1.03
N ILE A 85 -6.93 -4.50 0.46
CA ILE A 85 -6.36 -5.84 0.62
C ILE A 85 -5.83 -5.99 2.04
N ARG A 86 -6.22 -7.07 2.71
CA ARG A 86 -5.69 -7.49 4.00
C ARG A 86 -5.10 -8.89 3.87
N PRO A 87 -3.80 -8.99 3.71
CA PRO A 87 -3.14 -10.29 3.67
C PRO A 87 -3.44 -11.11 4.92
N ASP A 88 -3.72 -12.37 4.72
CA ASP A 88 -3.85 -13.35 5.80
C ASP A 88 -2.46 -13.83 6.20
N VAL A 89 -1.63 -12.90 6.68
CA VAL A 89 -0.27 -13.21 7.08
C VAL A 89 -0.30 -13.58 8.55
N HIS A 90 -0.18 -14.86 8.83
CA HIS A 90 0.15 -15.30 10.18
C HIS A 90 1.63 -14.95 10.46
N PRO A 91 1.95 -14.21 11.53
CA PRO A 91 3.31 -13.74 11.82
C PRO A 91 4.38 -14.85 11.85
N LEU A 92 3.97 -16.09 12.04
CA LEU A 92 4.87 -17.26 12.14
C LEU A 92 5.03 -18.05 10.84
N HIS A 93 4.26 -17.74 9.77
CA HIS A 93 4.23 -18.54 8.55
C HIS A 93 4.02 -17.73 7.28
N GLY A 94 3.99 -16.39 7.37
CA GLY A 94 3.83 -15.53 6.21
C GLY A 94 5.12 -15.43 5.40
N GLU A 95 5.01 -15.55 4.11
CA GLU A 95 6.12 -15.40 3.17
C GLU A 95 6.05 -14.04 2.48
N ILE A 96 7.21 -13.39 2.32
CA ILE A 96 7.33 -12.17 1.53
C ILE A 96 7.33 -12.58 0.05
N SER A 97 6.27 -12.27 -0.68
CA SER A 97 6.09 -12.72 -2.06
C SER A 97 5.49 -11.62 -2.94
N LEU A 98 6.24 -11.18 -3.95
CA LEU A 98 5.75 -10.23 -4.95
C LEU A 98 4.67 -10.86 -5.86
N PRO A 99 4.83 -12.10 -6.39
CA PRO A 99 3.80 -12.72 -7.21
C PRO A 99 2.46 -12.87 -6.48
N THR A 100 2.49 -13.28 -5.22
CA THR A 100 1.28 -13.40 -4.39
C THR A 100 0.58 -12.06 -4.26
N ARG A 101 1.32 -10.98 -4.01
CA ARG A 101 0.74 -9.64 -3.86
C ARG A 101 0.15 -9.11 -5.17
N LEU A 102 0.80 -9.39 -6.31
CA LEU A 102 0.25 -9.04 -7.62
C LEU A 102 -1.08 -9.76 -7.90
N ALA A 103 -1.17 -11.05 -7.61
CA ALA A 103 -2.39 -11.83 -7.79
C ALA A 103 -3.53 -11.35 -6.86
N GLU A 104 -3.23 -11.02 -5.60
CA GLU A 104 -4.22 -10.45 -4.68
C GLU A 104 -4.74 -9.10 -5.16
N LEU A 105 -3.89 -8.25 -5.75
CA LEU A 105 -4.30 -6.97 -6.31
C LEU A 105 -5.17 -7.14 -7.55
N GLU A 106 -4.84 -8.09 -8.43
CA GLU A 106 -5.64 -8.46 -9.60
C GLU A 106 -7.05 -8.89 -9.18
N ASP A 107 -7.15 -9.82 -8.22
CA ASP A 107 -8.44 -10.26 -7.67
C ASP A 107 -9.23 -9.13 -7.01
N ALA A 108 -8.56 -8.16 -6.37
CA ALA A 108 -9.24 -7.00 -5.78
C ALA A 108 -9.82 -6.06 -6.86
N VAL A 109 -9.11 -5.87 -7.97
CA VAL A 109 -9.59 -5.11 -9.12
C VAL A 109 -10.80 -5.81 -9.75
N ASP A 110 -10.71 -7.13 -9.95
CA ASP A 110 -11.81 -7.91 -10.49
C ASP A 110 -13.03 -7.93 -9.57
N LEU A 111 -12.83 -7.95 -8.26
CA LEU A 111 -13.89 -7.81 -7.28
C LEU A 111 -14.65 -6.48 -7.46
N LEU A 112 -13.92 -5.36 -7.60
CA LEU A 112 -14.53 -4.04 -7.80
C LEU A 112 -15.26 -3.95 -9.14
N ARG A 113 -14.67 -4.49 -10.22
CA ARG A 113 -15.33 -4.57 -11.54
C ARG A 113 -16.61 -5.41 -11.47
N GLY A 114 -16.56 -6.55 -10.81
CA GLY A 114 -17.74 -7.41 -10.59
C GLY A 114 -18.84 -6.74 -9.75
N ARG A 115 -18.51 -5.72 -8.97
CA ARG A 115 -19.45 -4.88 -8.21
C ARG A 115 -19.95 -3.67 -8.99
N GLY A 116 -19.60 -3.56 -10.27
CA GLY A 116 -20.09 -2.54 -11.19
C GLY A 116 -19.18 -1.31 -11.33
N ALA A 117 -17.93 -1.36 -10.84
CA ALA A 117 -16.99 -0.28 -11.08
C ALA A 117 -16.64 -0.20 -12.58
N GLY A 118 -16.99 0.88 -13.23
CA GLY A 118 -16.66 1.11 -14.65
C GLY A 118 -15.16 1.39 -14.85
N ARG A 119 -14.50 1.94 -13.83
CA ARG A 119 -13.06 2.27 -13.83
C ARG A 119 -12.49 1.94 -12.47
N VAL A 120 -11.22 1.51 -12.41
CA VAL A 120 -10.52 1.24 -11.16
C VAL A 120 -9.23 2.04 -11.11
N GLY A 121 -8.97 2.66 -9.96
CA GLY A 121 -7.69 3.24 -9.61
C GLY A 121 -6.99 2.40 -8.55
N LEU A 122 -5.67 2.54 -8.44
CA LEU A 122 -4.87 1.85 -7.44
C LEU A 122 -4.27 2.86 -6.45
N VAL A 123 -4.24 2.48 -5.19
CA VAL A 123 -3.43 3.14 -4.15
C VAL A 123 -2.43 2.12 -3.62
N GLY A 124 -1.16 2.50 -3.50
CA GLY A 124 -0.16 1.64 -2.90
C GLY A 124 0.77 2.39 -1.94
N THR A 125 1.14 1.73 -0.85
CA THR A 125 2.01 2.26 0.20
C THR A 125 3.35 1.51 0.20
N LEU A 126 4.48 2.21 0.27
CA LEU A 126 5.83 1.64 0.21
C LEU A 126 5.98 0.64 -0.95
N PHE A 127 6.37 -0.61 -0.68
CA PHE A 127 6.47 -1.63 -1.72
C PHE A 127 5.11 -2.03 -2.32
N GLY A 128 4.00 -1.82 -1.60
CA GLY A 128 2.65 -1.91 -2.18
C GLY A 128 2.43 -0.89 -3.29
N GLY A 129 3.06 0.29 -3.22
CA GLY A 129 3.12 1.26 -4.30
C GLY A 129 3.89 0.73 -5.52
N THR A 130 4.97 -0.02 -5.30
CA THR A 130 5.71 -0.71 -6.36
C THR A 130 4.84 -1.76 -7.05
N VAL A 131 4.15 -2.60 -6.26
CA VAL A 131 3.20 -3.61 -6.76
C VAL A 131 2.08 -2.96 -7.58
N ALA A 132 1.48 -1.88 -7.05
CA ALA A 132 0.42 -1.15 -7.74
C ALA A 132 0.91 -0.57 -9.08
N ALA A 133 2.13 0.01 -9.12
CA ALA A 133 2.72 0.53 -10.34
C ALA A 133 2.98 -0.57 -11.39
N LEU A 134 3.55 -1.72 -10.98
CA LEU A 134 3.77 -2.87 -11.85
C LEU A 134 2.47 -3.46 -12.43
N ALA A 135 1.40 -3.43 -11.65
CA ALA A 135 0.10 -3.93 -12.07
C ALA A 135 -0.68 -2.95 -12.95
N ALA A 136 -0.38 -1.64 -12.88
CA ALA A 136 -1.19 -0.58 -13.46
C ALA A 136 -1.42 -0.72 -14.97
N GLU A 137 -0.37 -1.06 -15.72
CA GLU A 137 -0.45 -1.26 -17.17
C GLU A 137 -1.26 -2.52 -17.53
N ARG A 138 -0.94 -3.64 -16.88
CA ARG A 138 -1.58 -4.94 -17.14
C ARG A 138 -3.07 -4.93 -16.79
N LEU A 139 -3.45 -4.21 -15.73
CA LEU A 139 -4.83 -4.13 -15.26
C LEU A 139 -5.63 -2.98 -15.88
N GLU A 140 -5.01 -2.21 -16.81
CA GLU A 140 -5.65 -1.08 -17.50
C GLU A 140 -6.38 -0.14 -16.51
N VAL A 141 -5.67 0.27 -15.44
CA VAL A 141 -6.27 1.11 -14.41
C VAL A 141 -6.31 2.57 -14.85
N ALA A 142 -7.29 3.30 -14.34
CA ALA A 142 -7.54 4.69 -14.71
C ALA A 142 -6.64 5.69 -13.98
N ALA A 143 -6.18 5.35 -12.79
CA ALA A 143 -5.43 6.25 -11.93
C ALA A 143 -4.53 5.48 -10.94
N LEU A 144 -3.43 6.12 -10.50
CA LEU A 144 -2.43 5.51 -9.64
C LEU A 144 -1.98 6.49 -8.55
N ALA A 145 -2.21 6.18 -7.28
CA ALA A 145 -1.73 6.96 -6.15
C ALA A 145 -0.66 6.16 -5.38
N LEU A 146 0.56 6.66 -5.34
CA LEU A 146 1.72 6.00 -4.76
C LEU A 146 2.25 6.79 -3.57
N VAL A 147 2.22 6.18 -2.39
CA VAL A 147 2.71 6.79 -1.14
C VAL A 147 4.07 6.19 -0.81
N GLU A 148 5.13 6.98 -0.92
CA GLU A 148 6.52 6.57 -0.66
C GLU A 148 6.90 5.25 -1.39
N PRO A 149 6.61 5.10 -2.70
CA PRO A 149 6.86 3.84 -3.39
C PRO A 149 8.35 3.47 -3.37
N ALA A 150 8.65 2.19 -3.19
CA ALA A 150 9.99 1.66 -3.33
C ALA A 150 10.37 1.61 -4.83
N VAL A 151 10.91 2.72 -5.37
CA VAL A 151 11.24 2.84 -6.80
C VAL A 151 12.26 1.80 -7.25
N ARG A 152 13.19 1.41 -6.35
CA ARG A 152 14.22 0.41 -6.60
C ARG A 152 14.10 -0.75 -5.61
N GLY A 153 13.64 -1.89 -6.09
CA GLY A 153 13.44 -3.08 -5.28
C GLY A 153 14.71 -3.61 -4.64
N ARG A 154 15.87 -3.50 -5.31
CA ARG A 154 17.17 -3.88 -4.73
C ARG A 154 17.51 -3.09 -3.46
N GLN A 155 17.20 -1.80 -3.44
CA GLN A 155 17.41 -0.98 -2.25
C GLN A 155 16.46 -1.42 -1.14
N TYR A 156 15.19 -1.65 -1.46
CA TYR A 156 14.18 -2.12 -0.50
C TYR A 156 14.56 -3.50 0.09
N ALA A 157 14.91 -4.47 -0.75
CA ALA A 157 15.28 -5.81 -0.29
C ALA A 157 16.50 -5.79 0.66
N ARG A 158 17.52 -4.97 0.35
CA ARG A 158 18.67 -4.78 1.24
C ARG A 158 18.29 -4.10 2.54
N GLU A 159 17.37 -3.15 2.49
CA GLU A 159 16.90 -2.44 3.66
C GLU A 159 16.12 -3.36 4.62
N LEU A 160 15.36 -4.33 4.11
CA LEU A 160 14.74 -5.36 4.95
C LEU A 160 15.77 -6.10 5.79
N LEU A 161 16.86 -6.59 5.17
CA LEU A 161 17.94 -7.29 5.88
C LEU A 161 18.65 -6.38 6.87
N ARG A 162 18.94 -5.13 6.48
CA ARG A 162 19.61 -4.16 7.35
C ARG A 162 18.77 -3.84 8.60
N ARG A 163 17.48 -3.69 8.47
CA ARG A 163 16.57 -3.42 9.59
C ARG A 163 16.49 -4.58 10.56
N GLU A 164 16.49 -5.80 10.07
CA GLU A 164 16.54 -6.98 10.93
C GLU A 164 17.86 -7.04 11.70
N ALA A 165 19.00 -6.85 11.02
CA ALA A 165 20.30 -6.79 11.66
C ALA A 165 20.39 -5.72 12.76
N VAL A 166 19.83 -4.51 12.53
CA VAL A 166 19.76 -3.46 13.55
C VAL A 166 18.88 -3.88 14.73
N ALA A 167 17.80 -4.58 14.47
CA ALA A 167 16.93 -5.07 15.53
C ALA A 167 17.61 -6.12 16.41
N ASP A 168 18.34 -7.04 15.79
CA ASP A 168 19.13 -8.06 16.50
C ASP A 168 20.20 -7.40 17.39
N LEU A 169 20.92 -6.42 16.84
CA LEU A 169 21.91 -5.63 17.60
C LEU A 169 21.30 -4.84 18.77
N MET A 170 20.04 -4.43 18.68
CA MET A 170 19.35 -3.74 19.78
C MET A 170 18.79 -4.70 20.83
N ALA A 171 18.55 -5.95 20.44
CA ALA A 171 18.03 -6.99 21.33
C ALA A 171 19.15 -7.73 22.08
N ASP A 172 20.34 -7.83 21.47
CA ASP A 172 21.51 -8.53 22.01
C ASP A 172 22.78 -7.75 21.66
N GLU A 173 23.63 -7.47 22.66
CA GLU A 173 24.92 -6.78 22.47
C GLU A 173 25.91 -7.61 21.61
N GLU A 174 25.72 -8.92 21.52
CA GLU A 174 26.48 -9.83 20.64
C GLU A 174 25.87 -9.96 19.23
N GLY A 175 24.82 -9.18 18.91
CA GLY A 175 24.15 -9.19 17.64
C GLY A 175 25.11 -8.91 16.46
N ASP A 176 24.77 -9.46 15.28
CA ASP A 176 25.62 -9.42 14.10
C ASP A 176 24.98 -8.61 12.96
N ALA A 177 25.60 -7.49 12.63
CA ALA A 177 25.14 -6.60 11.56
C ALA A 177 25.01 -7.27 10.17
N GLU A 178 25.75 -8.36 9.90
CA GLU A 178 25.67 -9.13 8.65
C GLU A 178 24.93 -10.48 8.85
N GLY A 179 24.43 -10.75 10.05
CA GLY A 179 23.77 -12.01 10.41
C GLY A 179 22.65 -12.41 9.46
N PRO A 180 21.62 -11.58 9.27
CA PRO A 180 20.49 -11.91 8.37
C PRO A 180 20.92 -12.18 6.93
N LYS A 181 21.91 -11.45 6.42
CA LYS A 181 22.45 -11.66 5.08
C LYS A 181 23.23 -12.96 4.96
N ARG A 182 24.02 -13.31 5.99
CA ARG A 182 24.72 -14.60 6.02
C ARG A 182 23.77 -15.77 6.16
N GLU A 183 22.74 -15.64 6.98
CA GLU A 183 21.68 -16.65 7.11
C GLU A 183 20.99 -16.89 5.78
N LEU A 184 20.54 -15.83 5.09
CA LEU A 184 19.93 -15.94 3.77
C LEU A 184 20.86 -16.64 2.77
N ALA A 185 22.15 -16.29 2.75
CA ALA A 185 23.13 -16.90 1.85
C ALA A 185 23.41 -18.37 2.18
N ALA A 186 23.44 -18.74 3.46
CA ALA A 186 23.76 -20.09 3.92
C ALA A 186 22.57 -21.05 3.83
N THR A 187 21.35 -20.60 4.11
CA THR A 187 20.17 -21.45 4.28
C THR A 187 19.12 -21.25 3.16
N GLY A 188 19.28 -20.22 2.33
CA GLY A 188 18.30 -19.85 1.32
C GLY A 188 17.08 -19.11 1.87
N ARG A 189 17.03 -18.82 3.18
CA ARG A 189 15.93 -18.13 3.83
C ARG A 189 16.39 -17.38 5.08
N VAL A 190 15.66 -16.35 5.47
CA VAL A 190 15.85 -15.61 6.72
C VAL A 190 14.48 -15.12 7.22
N THR A 191 14.34 -15.05 8.54
CA THR A 191 13.13 -14.50 9.16
C THR A 191 13.31 -12.99 9.38
N ILE A 192 12.42 -12.17 8.81
CA ILE A 192 12.37 -10.73 8.99
C ILE A 192 11.09 -10.40 9.77
N ARG A 193 11.22 -10.05 11.04
CA ARG A 193 10.08 -9.73 11.93
C ARG A 193 8.93 -10.76 11.86
N GLY A 194 9.28 -12.05 11.86
CA GLY A 194 8.31 -13.14 11.80
C GLY A 194 7.85 -13.53 10.39
N LEU A 195 8.30 -12.84 9.35
CA LEU A 195 8.03 -13.18 7.95
C LEU A 195 9.23 -13.86 7.30
N GLN A 196 8.99 -14.88 6.49
CA GLN A 196 10.04 -15.56 5.75
C GLN A 196 10.40 -14.76 4.49
N LEU A 197 11.70 -14.45 4.35
CA LEU A 197 12.29 -13.96 3.11
C LEU A 197 13.18 -15.05 2.53
N THR A 198 12.81 -15.59 1.39
CA THR A 198 13.60 -16.58 0.65
C THR A 198 14.59 -15.89 -0.30
N THR A 199 15.63 -16.61 -0.74
CA THR A 199 16.55 -16.10 -1.78
C THR A 199 15.79 -15.72 -3.05
N GLU A 200 14.83 -16.53 -3.48
CA GLU A 200 13.99 -16.24 -4.64
C GLU A 200 13.19 -14.94 -4.46
N ALA A 201 12.56 -14.76 -3.29
CA ALA A 201 11.84 -13.53 -2.99
C ALA A 201 12.79 -12.32 -2.97
N PHE A 202 13.97 -12.44 -2.36
CA PHE A 202 14.98 -11.39 -2.32
C PHE A 202 15.44 -10.98 -3.73
N GLU A 203 15.69 -11.94 -4.61
CA GLU A 203 16.08 -11.71 -6.00
C GLU A 203 14.94 -11.10 -6.80
N THR A 204 13.72 -11.63 -6.67
CA THR A 204 12.51 -11.13 -7.36
C THR A 204 12.21 -9.69 -6.97
N LEU A 205 12.25 -9.37 -5.66
CA LEU A 205 12.11 -7.99 -5.19
C LEU A 205 13.24 -7.11 -5.72
N GLY A 206 14.48 -7.62 -5.66
CA GLY A 206 15.68 -6.90 -6.06
C GLY A 206 15.79 -6.61 -7.57
N ALA A 207 15.09 -7.36 -8.38
CA ALA A 207 15.05 -7.17 -9.83
C ALA A 207 14.21 -5.96 -10.24
N VAL A 208 13.25 -5.53 -9.42
CA VAL A 208 12.32 -4.45 -9.76
C VAL A 208 13.02 -3.09 -9.78
N ASP A 209 12.87 -2.35 -10.88
CA ASP A 209 13.15 -0.91 -10.98
C ASP A 209 12.00 -0.24 -11.75
N LEU A 210 11.16 0.54 -11.04
CA LEU A 210 9.98 1.17 -11.63
C LEU A 210 10.31 2.11 -12.80
N THR A 211 11.51 2.69 -12.82
CA THR A 211 11.91 3.58 -13.91
C THR A 211 12.17 2.85 -15.24
N SER A 212 12.41 1.55 -15.20
CA SER A 212 12.58 0.70 -16.38
C SER A 212 11.40 -0.22 -16.65
N GLU A 213 10.66 -0.62 -15.60
CA GLU A 213 9.52 -1.53 -15.74
C GLU A 213 8.27 -0.84 -16.32
N LEU A 214 8.01 0.41 -15.95
CA LEU A 214 6.91 1.18 -16.51
C LEU A 214 7.20 1.56 -17.96
N ARG A 215 6.33 1.17 -18.90
CA ARG A 215 6.55 1.30 -20.35
C ARG A 215 5.46 2.07 -21.08
N SER A 216 4.21 2.02 -20.59
CA SER A 216 3.06 2.53 -21.32
C SER A 216 2.01 3.21 -20.43
N PHE A 217 2.17 3.24 -19.10
CA PHE A 217 1.16 3.84 -18.25
C PHE A 217 1.12 5.36 -18.41
N ALA A 218 0.11 5.84 -19.13
CA ALA A 218 -0.15 7.27 -19.39
C ALA A 218 -1.33 7.81 -18.56
N GLY A 219 -1.80 7.07 -17.56
CA GLY A 219 -2.91 7.50 -16.69
C GLY A 219 -2.49 8.59 -15.70
N ARG A 220 -3.49 9.10 -14.97
CA ARG A 220 -3.23 10.05 -13.88
C ARG A 220 -2.47 9.39 -12.74
N SER A 221 -1.49 10.09 -12.20
CA SER A 221 -0.67 9.62 -11.10
C SER A 221 -0.53 10.67 -10.00
N LEU A 222 -0.68 10.24 -8.75
CA LEU A 222 -0.27 11.00 -7.57
C LEU A 222 0.94 10.31 -6.93
N LEU A 223 2.00 11.04 -6.72
CA LEU A 223 3.17 10.61 -5.97
C LEU A 223 3.23 11.39 -4.66
N VAL A 224 3.07 10.71 -3.54
CA VAL A 224 3.18 11.30 -2.21
C VAL A 224 4.55 10.96 -1.62
N GLY A 225 5.34 11.99 -1.32
CA GLY A 225 6.63 11.88 -0.67
C GLY A 225 6.62 12.51 0.72
N VAL A 226 7.30 11.88 1.68
CA VAL A 226 7.48 12.40 3.03
C VAL A 226 8.96 12.64 3.28
N SER A 227 9.32 13.82 3.77
CA SER A 227 10.71 14.15 4.12
C SER A 227 10.76 15.25 5.18
N PRO A 228 11.90 15.52 5.82
CA PRO A 228 12.00 16.62 6.78
C PRO A 228 11.61 18.00 6.22
N SER A 229 11.88 18.25 4.93
CA SER A 229 11.58 19.51 4.26
C SER A 229 10.28 19.50 3.45
N GLY A 230 9.66 18.35 3.23
CA GLY A 230 8.58 18.18 2.27
C GLY A 230 9.05 18.03 0.82
N GLU A 231 10.35 18.09 0.55
CA GLU A 231 10.89 17.92 -0.80
C GLU A 231 10.87 16.43 -1.21
N PRO A 232 10.38 16.08 -2.42
CA PRO A 232 10.39 14.72 -2.89
C PRO A 232 11.81 14.15 -3.01
N GLY A 233 12.01 12.94 -2.53
CA GLY A 233 13.28 12.23 -2.64
C GLY A 233 13.72 11.98 -4.10
N PRO A 234 15.02 11.71 -4.35
CA PRO A 234 15.52 11.54 -5.72
C PRO A 234 14.90 10.37 -6.47
N GLY A 235 14.51 9.29 -5.80
CA GLY A 235 13.78 8.17 -6.39
C GLY A 235 12.42 8.60 -6.90
N LEU A 236 11.67 9.34 -6.09
CA LEU A 236 10.34 9.81 -6.44
C LEU A 236 10.37 10.80 -7.60
N ARG A 237 11.39 11.69 -7.65
CA ARG A 237 11.59 12.59 -8.81
C ARG A 237 11.84 11.83 -10.11
N LYS A 238 12.68 10.78 -10.09
CA LYS A 238 12.92 9.93 -11.26
C LYS A 238 11.65 9.20 -11.71
N LEU A 239 10.85 8.72 -10.77
CA LEU A 239 9.59 8.08 -11.08
C LEU A 239 8.59 9.07 -11.70
N ARG A 240 8.50 10.30 -11.16
CA ARG A 240 7.72 11.40 -11.75
C ARG A 240 8.11 11.64 -13.21
N ASP A 241 9.41 11.82 -13.43
CA ASP A 241 9.95 12.11 -14.77
C ASP A 241 9.62 10.96 -15.73
N ARG A 242 9.78 9.71 -15.29
CA ARG A 242 9.42 8.56 -16.08
C ARG A 242 7.94 8.48 -16.45
N LEU A 243 7.03 8.69 -15.48
CA LEU A 243 5.58 8.71 -15.75
C LEU A 243 5.19 9.86 -16.69
N ALA A 244 5.82 11.04 -16.55
CA ALA A 244 5.61 12.17 -17.45
C ALA A 244 6.11 11.88 -18.88
N GLU A 245 7.28 11.22 -19.04
CA GLU A 245 7.80 10.77 -20.33
C GLU A 245 6.85 9.81 -21.04
N LEU A 246 6.09 9.00 -20.29
CA LEU A 246 5.06 8.10 -20.82
C LEU A 246 3.76 8.80 -21.20
N GLY A 247 3.67 10.11 -20.98
CA GLY A 247 2.48 10.92 -21.28
C GLY A 247 1.47 10.98 -20.13
N GLY A 248 1.82 10.50 -18.94
CA GLY A 248 0.95 10.55 -17.76
C GLY A 248 0.81 11.96 -17.19
N ASP A 249 -0.36 12.25 -16.62
CA ASP A 249 -0.60 13.44 -15.78
C ASP A 249 -0.12 13.14 -14.35
N VAL A 250 0.99 13.76 -13.94
CA VAL A 250 1.67 13.43 -12.69
C VAL A 250 1.63 14.58 -11.69
N THR A 251 0.89 14.39 -10.61
CA THR A 251 0.89 15.27 -9.44
C THR A 251 1.88 14.76 -8.41
N VAL A 252 2.64 15.65 -7.78
CA VAL A 252 3.54 15.31 -6.66
C VAL A 252 3.11 16.09 -5.43
N ALA A 253 2.83 15.38 -4.34
CA ALA A 253 2.54 15.95 -3.03
C ALA A 253 3.72 15.67 -2.09
N GLY A 254 4.47 16.69 -1.73
CA GLY A 254 5.53 16.61 -0.73
C GLY A 254 4.99 17.01 0.65
N LEU A 255 5.13 16.13 1.62
CA LEU A 255 4.69 16.35 3.00
C LEU A 255 5.90 16.48 3.91
N ALA A 256 5.96 17.61 4.63
CA ALA A 256 7.02 17.83 5.60
C ALA A 256 6.72 17.06 6.91
N ASP A 257 7.70 16.28 7.36
CA ASP A 257 7.74 15.72 8.70
C ASP A 257 9.12 16.00 9.32
N PRO A 258 9.25 17.03 10.16
CA PRO A 258 10.53 17.39 10.79
C PRO A 258 11.13 16.29 11.67
N LEU A 259 10.31 15.39 12.15
CA LEU A 259 10.73 14.25 12.94
C LEU A 259 10.93 12.99 12.07
N TYR A 260 11.06 13.19 10.77
CA TYR A 260 11.09 12.17 9.75
C TYR A 260 11.72 10.85 10.24
N ALA A 261 10.87 9.84 10.27
CA ALA A 261 11.28 8.46 10.22
C ALA A 261 10.59 7.84 9.00
N PRO A 262 11.26 6.95 8.25
CA PRO A 262 10.62 6.28 7.13
C PRO A 262 9.27 5.68 7.54
N LEU A 263 8.27 5.78 6.67
CA LEU A 263 6.88 5.37 6.98
C LEU A 263 6.75 3.97 7.59
N GLY A 264 7.68 3.07 7.30
CA GLY A 264 7.73 1.72 7.86
C GLY A 264 8.42 1.58 9.22
N GLU A 265 9.13 2.61 9.72
CA GLU A 265 10.01 2.50 10.90
C GLU A 265 9.43 3.11 12.19
N TYR A 266 8.26 3.73 12.14
CA TYR A 266 7.72 4.55 13.23
C TYR A 266 7.54 3.86 14.58
N TYR A 267 7.43 2.53 14.60
CA TYR A 267 7.12 1.78 15.83
C TYR A 267 8.34 1.20 16.55
N TYR A 268 9.55 1.37 16.02
CA TYR A 268 10.74 0.70 16.55
C TYR A 268 11.74 1.63 17.26
N ARG A 269 11.49 2.92 17.30
CA ARG A 269 12.27 3.82 18.14
C ARG A 269 11.48 4.16 19.40
N ASP A 270 12.15 4.10 20.53
CA ASP A 270 11.75 4.51 21.89
C ASP A 270 11.27 5.97 21.99
N ALA A 271 10.39 6.34 21.15
CA ALA A 271 9.86 7.66 21.10
C ALA A 271 8.45 7.60 21.67
N GLY A 272 8.37 7.90 22.93
CA GLY A 272 7.16 7.99 23.71
C GLY A 272 5.99 8.67 23.01
N LEU A 273 4.88 8.78 23.70
CA LEU A 273 3.57 9.31 23.28
C LEU A 273 3.60 10.56 22.34
N LEU A 274 4.64 11.39 22.42
CA LEU A 274 4.83 12.57 21.57
C LEU A 274 4.97 12.31 20.06
N ARG A 275 5.37 11.08 19.66
CA ARG A 275 5.48 10.71 18.23
C ARG A 275 4.22 10.06 17.68
N LEU A 276 3.35 9.58 18.52
CA LEU A 276 2.07 9.04 18.08
C LEU A 276 1.21 10.16 17.48
N ASP A 277 1.13 11.30 18.13
CA ASP A 277 0.32 12.43 17.66
C ASP A 277 0.79 12.96 16.31
N THR A 278 2.10 13.16 16.12
CA THR A 278 2.66 13.59 14.83
C THR A 278 2.43 12.57 13.72
N ARG A 279 2.48 11.28 14.06
CA ARG A 279 2.16 10.21 13.10
C ARG A 279 0.69 10.22 12.71
N LEU A 280 -0.21 10.44 13.68
CA LEU A 280 -1.65 10.53 13.43
C LEU A 280 -1.99 11.70 12.50
N GLU A 281 -1.32 12.84 12.69
CA GLU A 281 -1.44 14.00 11.82
C GLU A 281 -0.92 13.76 10.41
N LEU A 282 0.24 13.12 10.27
CA LEU A 282 0.83 12.77 8.99
C LEU A 282 -0.05 11.79 8.21
N ASP A 283 -0.55 10.73 8.85
CA ASP A 283 -1.49 9.80 8.24
C ASP A 283 -2.74 10.51 7.72
N GLY A 284 -3.25 11.50 8.49
CA GLY A 284 -4.35 12.38 8.08
C GLY A 284 -4.01 13.17 6.81
N LYS A 285 -2.86 13.84 6.80
CA LYS A 285 -2.40 14.64 5.65
C LYS A 285 -2.22 13.78 4.39
N ILE A 286 -1.67 12.56 4.52
CA ILE A 286 -1.54 11.62 3.40
C ILE A 286 -2.91 11.21 2.87
N ALA A 287 -3.83 10.84 3.76
CA ALA A 287 -5.17 10.41 3.36
C ALA A 287 -5.97 11.54 2.69
N ASP A 288 -5.86 12.77 3.21
CA ASP A 288 -6.50 13.95 2.64
C ASP A 288 -5.90 14.31 1.27
N ALA A 289 -4.57 14.17 1.10
CA ALA A 289 -3.92 14.38 -0.19
C ALA A 289 -4.40 13.37 -1.25
N VAL A 290 -4.51 12.10 -0.91
CA VAL A 290 -5.00 11.05 -1.81
C VAL A 290 -6.47 11.29 -2.17
N ALA A 291 -7.34 11.53 -1.18
CA ALA A 291 -8.77 11.73 -1.42
C ALA A 291 -9.06 13.04 -2.16
N GLY A 292 -8.37 14.13 -1.82
CA GLY A 292 -8.49 15.42 -2.49
C GLY A 292 -8.09 15.34 -3.96
N TRP A 293 -6.96 14.67 -4.26
CA TRP A 293 -6.54 14.43 -5.64
C TRP A 293 -7.50 13.53 -6.42
N ALA A 294 -8.05 12.49 -5.79
CA ALA A 294 -9.02 11.60 -6.42
C ALA A 294 -10.33 12.33 -6.80
N LEU A 295 -10.69 13.39 -6.07
CA LEU A 295 -11.88 14.22 -6.31
C LEU A 295 -11.69 15.25 -7.41
N ASP A 296 -10.46 15.59 -7.79
CA ASP A 296 -10.18 16.64 -8.77
C ASP A 296 -10.84 16.31 -10.13
N PRO A 297 -11.69 17.21 -10.66
CA PRO A 297 -12.44 16.96 -11.91
C PRO A 297 -11.56 16.81 -13.16
N ALA A 298 -10.31 17.26 -13.17
CA ALA A 298 -9.34 16.89 -14.20
C ALA A 298 -9.19 15.36 -14.32
N ALA A 299 -9.58 14.61 -13.27
CA ALA A 299 -9.69 13.16 -13.26
C ALA A 299 -10.79 12.59 -14.15
N ALA A 300 -11.84 13.35 -14.43
CA ALA A 300 -13.01 12.85 -15.14
C ALA A 300 -12.90 13.03 -16.66
N SER A 301 -12.11 13.97 -17.15
CA SER A 301 -12.10 14.41 -18.55
C SER A 301 -11.04 13.78 -19.45
N ALA A 302 -10.11 13.00 -18.94
CA ALA A 302 -9.01 12.40 -19.71
C ALA A 302 -9.38 11.12 -20.47
N SER A 303 -10.67 10.80 -20.64
CA SER A 303 -11.13 9.62 -21.39
C SER A 303 -12.57 9.83 -21.90
N ALA A 304 -12.76 10.80 -22.78
CA ALA A 304 -13.91 10.87 -23.67
C ALA A 304 -13.45 10.65 -25.11
#